data_09c4e3afaca18cdddb44f602a37c518e
#
_entry.id   09c4e3afaca18cdddb44f602a37c518e
#
_cell.length_a   1.000
_cell.length_b   1.000
_cell.length_c   1.000
_cell.angle_alpha   90.00
_cell.angle_beta   90.00
_cell.angle_gamma   90.00
#
_symmetry.space_group_name_H-M   'P 1'
#
loop_
_entity.id
_entity.type
_entity.pdbx_description
1 polymer ?
#
loop_
_entity_poly.entity_id
_entity_poly.type
_entity_poly.pdbx_seq_one_letter_code
_entity_poly.pdbx_strand_id
1 'polypeptide(L)'
;GMLHDIAKEMDKKQEDDLMEKYFSKYVDKPRAIYHQWLSTYLAQKDFMIEDAEILQAIRHHTTASTNMSLLDMCVYCADKLDPLRGYDSSKQIALCKEDILEGFKGELKNFYKFSKKKNRPIDECFFDVYQVYCKGDLNG
;
A
#
# COMPACT_ATOMS: atom_id res chain seq x y z
N GLY A 1 -0.87 2.92 10.87
CA GLY A 1 -1.68 2.66 11.79
C GLY A 1 -3.18 2.77 11.66
N MET A 2 -3.79 3.37 12.63
CA MET A 2 -5.26 3.43 12.74
C MET A 2 -5.95 4.10 11.56
N LEU A 3 -5.31 5.08 10.94
CA LEU A 3 -5.94 5.92 9.91
C LEU A 3 -5.67 5.44 8.47
N HIS A 4 -4.85 4.41 8.26
CA HIS A 4 -4.47 4.03 6.89
C HIS A 4 -5.65 3.56 6.04
N ASP A 5 -6.67 2.98 6.63
CA ASP A 5 -7.87 2.48 5.95
C ASP A 5 -9.14 3.27 6.27
N ILE A 6 -9.03 4.47 6.83
CA ILE A 6 -10.20 5.21 7.34
C ILE A 6 -11.25 5.49 6.27
N ALA A 7 -10.85 5.60 5.00
CA ALA A 7 -11.77 5.87 3.90
C ALA A 7 -12.37 4.61 3.25
N LYS A 8 -12.01 3.41 3.73
CA LYS A 8 -12.39 2.15 3.08
C LYS A 8 -13.90 1.90 3.09
N GLU A 9 -14.60 2.44 4.07
CA GLU A 9 -16.06 2.31 4.24
C GLU A 9 -16.84 3.47 3.60
N MET A 10 -16.15 4.35 2.87
CA MET A 10 -16.79 5.50 2.25
C MET A 10 -17.76 5.08 1.14
N ASP A 11 -18.89 5.82 1.03
CA ASP A 11 -19.88 5.67 -0.03
C ASP A 11 -19.23 5.94 -1.41
N LYS A 12 -19.61 5.15 -2.42
CA LYS A 12 -19.07 5.26 -3.79
C LYS A 12 -19.21 6.66 -4.38
N LYS A 13 -20.32 7.34 -4.13
CA LYS A 13 -20.55 8.69 -4.65
C LYS A 13 -19.57 9.67 -4.03
N GLN A 14 -19.34 9.57 -2.72
CA GLN A 14 -18.36 10.40 -2.01
C GLN A 14 -16.95 10.10 -2.53
N GLU A 15 -16.62 8.83 -2.75
CA GLU A 15 -15.33 8.43 -3.29
C GLU A 15 -15.09 9.10 -4.65
N ASP A 16 -16.06 8.98 -5.56
CA ASP A 16 -15.94 9.53 -6.90
C ASP A 16 -15.81 11.05 -6.86
N ASP A 17 -16.64 11.73 -6.07
CA ASP A 17 -16.61 13.19 -5.95
C ASP A 17 -15.26 13.69 -5.42
N LEU A 18 -14.74 13.06 -4.38
CA LEU A 18 -13.46 13.43 -3.79
C LEU A 18 -12.28 13.09 -4.70
N MET A 19 -12.33 11.95 -5.37
CA MET A 19 -11.29 11.58 -6.32
C MET A 19 -11.23 12.56 -7.49
N GLU A 20 -12.36 12.94 -8.06
CA GLU A 20 -12.40 13.91 -9.14
C GLU A 20 -11.89 15.29 -8.69
N LYS A 21 -12.26 15.71 -7.48
CA LYS A 21 -11.94 17.04 -6.98
C LYS A 21 -10.46 17.19 -6.58
N TYR A 22 -9.91 16.20 -5.90
CA TYR A 22 -8.58 16.30 -5.30
C TYR A 22 -7.54 15.36 -5.89
N PHE A 23 -7.96 14.29 -6.53
CA PHE A 23 -7.08 13.23 -7.02
C PHE A 23 -7.42 12.82 -8.46
N SER A 24 -7.83 13.76 -9.29
CA SER A 24 -8.24 13.51 -10.68
C SER A 24 -7.20 12.72 -11.48
N LYS A 25 -5.92 12.87 -11.13
CA LYS A 25 -4.82 12.14 -11.74
C LYS A 25 -4.91 10.62 -11.55
N TYR A 26 -5.63 10.18 -10.53
CA TYR A 26 -5.70 8.76 -10.15
C TYR A 26 -7.09 8.14 -10.35
N VAL A 27 -8.03 8.84 -10.98
CA VAL A 27 -9.39 8.31 -11.18
C VAL A 27 -9.42 7.05 -12.06
N ASP A 28 -8.41 6.87 -12.90
CA ASP A 28 -8.29 5.69 -13.77
C ASP A 28 -7.80 4.43 -13.04
N LYS A 29 -7.35 4.59 -11.81
CA LYS A 29 -6.87 3.46 -11.01
C LYS A 29 -8.05 2.62 -10.51
N PRO A 30 -7.81 1.33 -10.17
CA PRO A 30 -8.88 0.49 -9.62
C PRO A 30 -9.50 1.11 -8.36
N ARG A 31 -10.84 1.04 -8.27
CA ARG A 31 -11.57 1.58 -7.12
C ARG A 31 -11.06 0.99 -5.79
N ALA A 32 -10.66 -0.27 -5.81
CA ALA A 32 -10.17 -0.96 -4.61
C ALA A 32 -9.00 -0.26 -3.93
N ILE A 33 -8.23 0.55 -4.66
CA ILE A 33 -7.07 1.26 -4.09
C ILE A 33 -7.34 2.76 -3.84
N TYR A 34 -8.54 3.25 -4.11
CA TYR A 34 -8.90 4.65 -3.84
C TYR A 34 -8.67 5.04 -2.38
N HIS A 35 -8.86 4.10 -1.46
CA HIS A 35 -8.75 4.40 -0.03
C HIS A 35 -7.37 4.91 0.39
N GLN A 36 -6.30 4.61 -0.33
CA GLN A 36 -4.97 5.12 0.02
C GLN A 36 -4.90 6.66 -0.11
N TRP A 37 -5.53 7.22 -1.15
CA TRP A 37 -5.59 8.67 -1.32
C TRP A 37 -6.66 9.30 -0.43
N LEU A 38 -7.83 8.69 -0.37
CA LEU A 38 -8.97 9.20 0.40
C LEU A 38 -8.70 9.14 1.90
N SER A 39 -8.02 8.09 2.38
CA SER A 39 -7.62 8.01 3.79
C SER A 39 -6.60 9.09 4.14
N THR A 40 -5.67 9.40 3.24
CA THR A 40 -4.73 10.50 3.42
C THR A 40 -5.47 11.83 3.54
N TYR A 41 -6.43 12.07 2.65
CA TYR A 41 -7.25 13.28 2.66
C TYR A 41 -8.02 13.42 3.97
N LEU A 42 -8.69 12.35 4.42
CA LEU A 42 -9.46 12.37 5.67
C LEU A 42 -8.58 12.56 6.89
N ALA A 43 -7.40 11.92 6.92
CA ALA A 43 -6.45 12.08 8.01
C ALA A 43 -6.05 13.55 8.16
N GLN A 44 -5.78 14.21 7.05
CA GLN A 44 -5.38 15.61 7.04
C GLN A 44 -6.54 16.54 7.41
N LYS A 45 -7.72 16.32 6.81
CA LYS A 45 -8.87 17.20 6.97
C LYS A 45 -9.59 17.00 8.31
N ASP A 46 -9.96 15.75 8.62
CA ASP A 46 -10.83 15.45 9.75
C ASP A 46 -10.07 15.23 11.06
N PHE A 47 -8.82 14.76 10.98
CA PHE A 47 -8.00 14.46 12.15
C PHE A 47 -6.81 15.40 12.31
N MET A 48 -6.68 16.39 11.42
CA MET A 48 -5.66 17.44 11.47
C MET A 48 -4.23 16.88 11.52
N ILE A 49 -4.00 15.75 10.87
CA ILE A 49 -2.67 15.17 10.77
C ILE A 49 -1.89 15.98 9.74
N GLU A 50 -0.78 16.56 10.14
CA GLU A 50 0.08 17.38 9.28
C GLU A 50 1.47 16.81 9.08
N ASP A 51 1.84 15.78 9.83
CA ASP A 51 3.14 15.13 9.70
C ASP A 51 3.26 14.47 8.32
N ALA A 52 4.17 14.98 7.50
CA ALA A 52 4.34 14.53 6.12
C ALA A 52 4.71 13.04 6.03
N GLU A 53 5.49 12.53 6.97
CA GLU A 53 5.91 11.13 6.99
C GLU A 53 4.73 10.19 7.28
N ILE A 54 3.84 10.60 8.20
CA ILE A 54 2.63 9.84 8.53
C ILE A 54 1.68 9.83 7.33
N LEU A 55 1.44 10.99 6.72
CA LEU A 55 0.57 11.10 5.54
C LEU A 55 1.09 10.28 4.37
N GLN A 56 2.40 10.28 4.15
CA GLN A 56 3.04 9.48 3.12
C GLN A 56 2.85 7.98 3.37
N ALA A 57 2.97 7.53 4.61
CA ALA A 57 2.78 6.13 4.97
C ALA A 57 1.34 5.67 4.68
N ILE A 58 0.35 6.50 5.00
CA ILE A 58 -1.06 6.23 4.67
C ILE A 58 -1.23 6.13 3.15
N ARG A 59 -0.65 7.06 2.42
CA ARG A 59 -0.77 7.12 0.97
C ARG A 59 -0.16 5.90 0.27
N HIS A 60 0.95 5.39 0.77
CA HIS A 60 1.71 4.33 0.12
C HIS A 60 1.41 2.92 0.63
N HIS A 61 0.44 2.75 1.53
CA HIS A 61 0.24 1.45 2.18
C HIS A 61 -0.31 0.36 1.26
N THR A 62 -0.99 0.70 0.17
CA THR A 62 -1.59 -0.29 -0.73
C THR A 62 -0.68 -0.64 -1.91
N THR A 63 -0.23 0.35 -2.66
CA THR A 63 0.52 0.12 -3.91
C THR A 63 2.01 0.37 -3.79
N ALA A 64 2.45 0.88 -2.64
CA ALA A 64 3.83 1.29 -2.40
C ALA A 64 4.27 2.44 -3.32
N SER A 65 5.55 2.72 -3.35
CA SER A 65 6.14 3.81 -4.14
C SER A 65 7.59 3.46 -4.42
N THR A 66 8.16 4.05 -5.46
CA THR A 66 9.59 3.89 -5.75
C THR A 66 10.49 4.59 -4.73
N ASN A 67 9.91 5.39 -3.86
CA ASN A 67 10.63 6.11 -2.80
C ASN A 67 9.90 5.91 -1.46
N MET A 68 10.24 4.81 -0.77
CA MET A 68 9.60 4.42 0.49
C MET A 68 10.49 4.76 1.68
N SER A 69 9.91 5.44 2.68
CA SER A 69 10.58 5.59 3.98
C SER A 69 10.49 4.29 4.76
N LEU A 70 11.24 4.17 5.84
CA LEU A 70 11.13 3.00 6.73
C LEU A 70 9.73 2.88 7.32
N LEU A 71 9.10 4.01 7.65
CA LEU A 71 7.73 4.02 8.15
C LEU A 71 6.75 3.52 7.08
N ASP A 72 6.94 3.96 5.83
CA ASP A 72 6.11 3.49 4.70
C ASP A 72 6.19 1.97 4.57
N MET A 73 7.38 1.41 4.64
CA MET A 73 7.59 -0.04 4.57
C MET A 73 6.91 -0.77 5.72
N CYS A 74 7.01 -0.22 6.93
CA CYS A 74 6.38 -0.81 8.12
C CYS A 74 4.86 -0.87 7.98
N VAL A 75 4.24 0.23 7.54
CA VAL A 75 2.77 0.28 7.39
C VAL A 75 2.33 -0.66 6.26
N TYR A 76 3.04 -0.66 5.14
CA TYR A 76 2.76 -1.54 4.01
C TYR A 76 2.80 -3.01 4.45
N CYS A 77 3.88 -3.41 5.11
CA CYS A 77 4.04 -4.80 5.55
C CYS A 77 3.04 -5.17 6.64
N ALA A 78 2.79 -4.29 7.60
CA ALA A 78 1.82 -4.55 8.67
C ALA A 78 0.43 -4.80 8.10
N ASP A 79 0.02 -4.03 7.09
CA ASP A 79 -1.27 -4.23 6.44
C ASP A 79 -1.34 -5.59 5.74
N LYS A 80 -0.31 -5.97 5.00
CA LYS A 80 -0.29 -7.24 4.26
C LYS A 80 -0.15 -8.47 5.14
N LEU A 81 0.51 -8.34 6.29
CA LEU A 81 0.83 -9.47 7.17
C LEU A 81 -0.09 -9.59 8.38
N ASP A 82 -1.16 -8.82 8.42
CA ASP A 82 -2.15 -8.85 9.51
C ASP A 82 -2.68 -10.28 9.68
N PRO A 83 -2.58 -10.86 10.89
CA PRO A 83 -3.11 -12.19 11.15
C PRO A 83 -4.60 -12.34 10.85
N LEU A 84 -5.35 -11.26 10.90
CA LEU A 84 -6.79 -11.27 10.59
C LEU A 84 -7.09 -11.58 9.12
N ARG A 85 -6.09 -11.57 8.24
CA ARG A 85 -6.26 -11.97 6.84
C ARG A 85 -6.40 -13.49 6.66
N GLY A 86 -6.17 -14.28 7.73
CA GLY A 86 -6.48 -15.71 7.74
C GLY A 86 -5.37 -16.63 7.24
N TYR A 87 -4.16 -16.15 7.04
CA TYR A 87 -3.01 -17.00 6.69
C TYR A 87 -1.86 -16.81 7.67
N ASP A 88 -0.99 -17.82 7.76
CA ASP A 88 0.16 -17.77 8.66
C ASP A 88 1.29 -16.95 8.03
N SER A 89 1.54 -15.79 8.60
CA SER A 89 2.59 -14.87 8.16
C SER A 89 3.74 -14.74 9.17
N SER A 90 3.84 -15.67 10.11
CA SER A 90 4.83 -15.57 11.21
C SER A 90 6.27 -15.45 10.74
N LYS A 91 6.66 -16.15 9.69
CA LYS A 91 8.02 -16.06 9.13
C LYS A 91 8.30 -14.67 8.55
N GLN A 92 7.35 -14.14 7.81
CA GLN A 92 7.47 -12.82 7.18
C GLN A 92 7.49 -11.71 8.24
N ILE A 93 6.65 -11.84 9.27
CA ILE A 93 6.63 -10.90 10.39
C ILE A 93 8.00 -10.89 11.10
N ALA A 94 8.57 -12.07 11.35
CA ALA A 94 9.88 -12.19 11.97
C ALA A 94 10.96 -11.52 11.12
N LEU A 95 10.94 -11.73 9.81
CA LEU A 95 11.88 -11.10 8.89
C LEU A 95 11.73 -9.57 8.89
N CYS A 96 10.50 -9.06 8.88
CA CYS A 96 10.24 -7.62 8.95
C CYS A 96 10.75 -7.00 10.24
N LYS A 97 10.62 -7.69 11.36
CA LYS A 97 11.14 -7.21 12.65
C LYS A 97 12.66 -7.19 12.69
N GLU A 98 13.29 -8.12 12.01
CA GLU A 98 14.76 -8.21 11.95
C GLU A 98 15.33 -7.20 10.95
N ASP A 99 14.72 -7.10 9.76
CA ASP A 99 15.17 -6.21 8.69
C ASP A 99 13.96 -5.82 7.84
N ILE A 100 13.45 -4.61 8.03
CA ILE A 100 12.24 -4.16 7.35
C ILE A 100 12.44 -4.06 5.83
N LEU A 101 13.63 -3.70 5.37
CA LEU A 101 13.89 -3.62 3.93
C LEU A 101 13.79 -5.00 3.29
N GLU A 102 14.41 -6.01 3.89
CA GLU A 102 14.32 -7.39 3.39
C GLU A 102 12.89 -7.94 3.50
N GLY A 103 12.20 -7.61 4.58
CA GLY A 103 10.78 -7.97 4.74
C GLY A 103 9.91 -7.35 3.67
N PHE A 104 10.11 -6.08 3.38
CA PHE A 104 9.39 -5.36 2.33
C PHE A 104 9.64 -5.98 0.95
N LYS A 105 10.89 -6.27 0.63
CA LYS A 105 11.24 -6.95 -0.63
C LYS A 105 10.55 -8.31 -0.73
N GLY A 106 10.54 -9.06 0.37
CA GLY A 106 9.85 -10.35 0.43
C GLY A 106 8.35 -10.22 0.14
N GLU A 107 7.71 -9.20 0.67
CA GLU A 107 6.30 -8.95 0.42
C GLU A 107 6.02 -8.56 -1.03
N LEU A 108 6.88 -7.79 -1.65
CA LEU A 108 6.76 -7.48 -3.09
C LEU A 108 6.82 -8.76 -3.92
N LYS A 109 7.75 -9.66 -3.62
CA LYS A 109 7.89 -10.94 -4.32
C LYS A 109 6.66 -11.82 -4.10
N ASN A 110 6.16 -11.88 -2.88
CA ASN A 110 4.97 -12.66 -2.54
C ASN A 110 3.74 -12.14 -3.27
N PHE A 111 3.58 -10.83 -3.33
CA PHE A 111 2.47 -10.21 -4.06
C PHE A 111 2.53 -10.56 -5.55
N TYR A 112 3.70 -10.47 -6.15
CA TYR A 112 3.90 -10.81 -7.56
C TYR A 112 3.53 -12.27 -7.84
N LYS A 113 4.07 -13.20 -7.04
CA LYS A 113 3.80 -14.63 -7.20
C LYS A 113 2.32 -14.96 -7.02
N PHE A 114 1.69 -14.38 -6.00
CA PHE A 114 0.28 -14.59 -5.71
C PHE A 114 -0.60 -14.08 -6.85
N SER A 115 -0.31 -12.89 -7.35
CA SER A 115 -1.08 -12.28 -8.43
C SER A 115 -0.96 -13.08 -9.73
N LYS A 116 0.23 -13.57 -10.03
CA LYS A 116 0.44 -14.47 -11.20
C LYS A 116 -0.33 -15.76 -11.05
N LYS A 117 -0.25 -16.39 -9.88
CA LYS A 117 -0.95 -17.66 -9.60
C LYS A 117 -2.45 -17.53 -9.72
N LYS A 118 -3.01 -16.40 -9.24
CA LYS A 118 -4.45 -16.13 -9.27
C LYS A 118 -4.92 -15.44 -10.55
N ASN A 119 -3.99 -15.18 -11.46
CA ASN A 119 -4.27 -14.52 -12.73
C ASN A 119 -4.94 -13.13 -12.51
N ARG A 120 -4.51 -12.42 -11.47
CA ARG A 120 -5.00 -11.08 -11.14
C ARG A 120 -4.18 -10.02 -11.87
N PRO A 121 -4.84 -8.94 -12.35
CA PRO A 121 -4.09 -7.84 -12.96
C PRO A 121 -3.18 -7.15 -11.95
N ILE A 122 -1.99 -6.76 -12.41
CA ILE A 122 -1.01 -6.04 -11.59
C ILE A 122 -0.88 -4.64 -12.18
N ASP A 123 -1.04 -3.61 -11.33
CA ASP A 123 -0.88 -2.23 -11.74
C ASP A 123 0.56 -1.98 -12.20
N GLU A 124 0.73 -1.22 -13.28
CA GLU A 124 2.06 -0.91 -13.84
C GLU A 124 3.00 -0.28 -12.82
N CYS A 125 2.47 0.51 -11.88
CA CYS A 125 3.28 1.12 -10.82
C CYS A 125 4.01 0.09 -9.97
N PHE A 126 3.45 -1.11 -9.82
CA PHE A 126 4.10 -2.20 -9.07
C PHE A 126 5.44 -2.56 -9.70
N PHE A 127 5.49 -2.64 -11.02
CA PHE A 127 6.73 -3.03 -11.71
C PHE A 127 7.84 -2.00 -11.51
N ASP A 128 7.50 -0.73 -11.44
CA ASP A 128 8.47 0.32 -11.14
C ASP A 128 9.04 0.14 -9.72
N VAL A 129 8.17 -0.12 -8.75
CA VAL A 129 8.57 -0.37 -7.36
C VAL A 129 9.45 -1.63 -7.29
N TYR A 130 9.03 -2.69 -7.96
CA TYR A 130 9.76 -3.95 -7.99
C TYR A 130 11.17 -3.77 -8.57
N GLN A 131 11.30 -3.00 -9.65
CA GLN A 131 12.60 -2.70 -10.25
C GLN A 131 13.53 -1.97 -9.29
N VAL A 132 13.00 -1.04 -8.50
CA VAL A 132 13.80 -0.28 -7.55
C VAL A 132 14.31 -1.15 -6.41
N TYR A 133 13.43 -1.98 -5.83
CA TYR A 133 13.74 -2.72 -4.58
C TYR A 133 14.14 -4.17 -4.80
N CYS A 134 13.70 -4.80 -5.87
CA CYS A 134 13.94 -6.21 -6.16
C CYS A 134 14.64 -6.40 -7.51
N LYS A 135 15.57 -5.52 -7.83
CA LYS A 135 16.27 -5.47 -9.10
C LYS A 135 16.87 -6.83 -9.46
N GLY A 136 16.57 -7.34 -10.67
CA GLY A 136 17.09 -8.61 -11.15
C GLY A 136 16.25 -9.83 -10.79
N ASP A 137 15.31 -9.71 -9.87
CA ASP A 137 14.55 -10.86 -9.37
C ASP A 137 13.33 -11.21 -10.23
N LEU A 138 12.93 -10.33 -11.16
CA LEU A 138 11.78 -10.57 -12.04
C LEU A 138 12.02 -11.75 -12.99
N ASN A 139 13.26 -12.05 -13.28
CA ASN A 139 13.66 -13.12 -14.20
C ASN A 139 14.10 -14.39 -13.48
N GLY A 140 13.96 -14.41 -12.17
CA GLY A 140 14.38 -15.55 -11.35
C GLY A 140 13.30 -16.51 -10.95
#